data_4a84bbe359a79eeabae8414aa60e403f
#
_entry.id   4a84bbe359a79eeabae8414aa60e403f
#
_cell.length_a   1.000
_cell.length_b   1.000
_cell.length_c   1.000
_cell.angle_alpha   90.00
_cell.angle_beta   90.00
_cell.angle_gamma   90.00
#
_symmetry.space_group_name_H-M   'P 1'
#
loop_
_entity.id
_entity.type
_entity.pdbx_description
1 polymer ?
#
loop_
_entity_poly.entity_id
_entity_poly.type
_entity_poly.pdbx_seq_one_letter_code
_entity_poly.pdbx_strand_id
1 'polypeptide(L)'
;GHLFQDPMKGTAPNMSIEENLALAYLRASAVKGKFFSRISQKEKQMFREKLALLDMGLEDRMKNPVGLLSGGQRQALTLLMATVVTPKILLLDEHTAALDPATAEKVLNLTKRIVAENKITCLMITHNMQSALELGNRTLMMNSGEIVLDIKDEERKGLTVADLLEKFKEGVGAQLDNDRILLS
;
A
#
# COMPACT_ATOMS: atom_id res chain seq x y z
N GLY A 1 7.96 2.19 4.39
CA GLY A 1 6.53 2.41 4.67
C GLY A 1 5.77 1.10 4.74
N HIS A 2 4.73 1.05 5.55
CA HIS A 2 3.87 -0.11 5.66
C HIS A 2 2.41 0.34 5.80
N LEU A 3 1.53 -0.20 4.94
CA LEU A 3 0.07 -0.08 5.05
C LEU A 3 -0.50 -1.43 5.50
N PHE A 4 -1.34 -1.37 6.50
CA PHE A 4 -2.08 -2.52 7.01
C PHE A 4 -3.41 -2.69 6.26
N GLN A 5 -3.96 -3.89 6.26
CA GLN A 5 -5.29 -4.20 5.77
C GLN A 5 -6.36 -3.32 6.46
N ASP A 6 -6.24 -3.16 7.78
CA ASP A 6 -7.11 -2.28 8.56
C ASP A 6 -6.49 -0.87 8.67
N PRO A 7 -7.07 0.16 8.03
CA PRO A 7 -6.55 1.52 8.06
C PRO A 7 -6.60 2.17 9.46
N MET A 8 -7.36 1.60 10.40
CA MET A 8 -7.38 2.06 11.79
C MET A 8 -6.04 1.83 12.49
N LYS A 9 -5.34 0.75 12.15
CA LYS A 9 -4.03 0.42 12.75
C LYS A 9 -2.91 1.38 12.36
N GLY A 10 -3.08 2.12 11.28
CA GLY A 10 -2.10 3.09 10.78
C GLY A 10 -2.33 4.53 11.27
N THR A 11 -3.43 4.81 11.97
CA THR A 11 -3.84 6.17 12.33
C THR A 11 -4.19 6.33 13.81
N ALA A 12 -4.10 7.57 14.32
CA ALA A 12 -4.63 7.97 15.61
C ALA A 12 -6.01 8.65 15.39
N PRO A 13 -7.13 7.94 15.58
CA PRO A 13 -8.45 8.41 15.14
C PRO A 13 -8.94 9.67 15.86
N ASN A 14 -8.51 9.90 17.09
CA ASN A 14 -8.87 11.09 17.89
C ASN A 14 -8.01 12.33 17.56
N MET A 15 -6.92 12.14 16.82
CA MET A 15 -6.07 13.24 16.37
C MET A 15 -6.53 13.74 14.99
N SER A 16 -6.23 15.00 14.71
CA SER A 16 -6.51 15.61 13.41
C SER A 16 -5.66 15.02 12.28
N ILE A 17 -6.06 15.28 11.04
CA ILE A 17 -5.31 14.88 9.83
C ILE A 17 -3.90 15.48 9.88
N GLU A 18 -3.75 16.77 10.20
CA GLU A 18 -2.43 17.43 10.27
C GLU A 18 -1.54 16.84 11.36
N GLU A 19 -2.09 16.44 12.51
CA GLU A 19 -1.34 15.80 13.58
C GLU A 19 -0.88 14.39 13.20
N ASN A 20 -1.73 13.59 12.56
CA ASN A 20 -1.36 12.28 12.03
C ASN A 20 -0.20 12.38 11.01
N LEU A 21 -0.29 13.33 10.07
CA LEU A 21 0.77 13.60 9.10
C LEU A 21 2.06 14.08 9.77
N ALA A 22 1.96 14.94 10.78
CA ALA A 22 3.13 15.40 11.52
C ALA A 22 3.84 14.25 12.24
N LEU A 23 3.10 13.36 12.89
CA LEU A 23 3.68 12.17 13.54
C LEU A 23 4.38 11.26 12.51
N ALA A 24 3.75 11.03 11.35
CA ALA A 24 4.35 10.22 10.29
C ALA A 24 5.62 10.89 9.73
N TYR A 25 5.60 12.19 9.51
CA TYR A 25 6.73 12.98 9.04
C TYR A 25 7.89 12.98 10.04
N LEU A 26 7.63 13.21 11.32
CA LEU A 26 8.64 13.18 12.38
C LEU A 26 9.31 11.79 12.51
N ARG A 27 8.52 10.72 12.41
CA ARG A 27 9.04 9.35 12.48
C ARG A 27 9.93 9.00 11.29
N ALA A 28 9.58 9.47 10.10
CA ALA A 28 10.26 9.14 8.85
C ALA A 28 11.44 10.08 8.55
N SER A 29 11.39 11.33 9.03
CA SER A 29 12.46 12.31 8.83
C SER A 29 13.58 12.08 9.84
N ALA A 30 14.84 12.23 9.40
CA ALA A 30 16.02 12.13 10.26
C ALA A 30 16.18 13.34 11.22
N VAL A 31 15.17 14.17 11.36
CA VAL A 31 15.21 15.38 12.21
C VAL A 31 15.09 14.99 13.67
N LYS A 32 16.24 14.79 14.33
CA LYS A 32 16.34 14.55 15.77
C LYS A 32 15.94 15.81 16.54
N GLY A 33 15.10 15.69 17.55
CA GLY A 33 14.88 16.72 18.58
C GLY A 33 13.61 17.55 18.49
N LYS A 34 12.69 17.31 17.54
CA LYS A 34 11.44 18.08 17.39
C LYS A 34 10.18 17.44 18.01
N PHE A 35 10.32 16.53 18.96
CA PHE A 35 9.18 15.79 19.54
C PHE A 35 8.11 16.69 20.21
N PHE A 36 8.45 17.94 20.54
CA PHE A 36 7.54 18.89 21.19
C PHE A 36 7.37 20.22 20.42
N SER A 37 7.81 20.31 19.16
CA SER A 37 7.63 21.55 18.40
C SER A 37 6.24 21.58 17.74
N ARG A 38 5.61 22.76 17.76
CA ARG A 38 4.40 23.02 16.97
C ARG A 38 4.69 22.77 15.49
N ILE A 39 3.70 22.18 14.76
CA ILE A 39 3.75 22.07 13.31
C ILE A 39 3.95 23.45 12.72
N SER A 40 5.05 23.66 12.00
CA SER A 40 5.38 24.94 11.36
C SER A 40 4.42 25.25 10.21
N GLN A 41 4.30 26.53 9.83
CA GLN A 41 3.48 26.91 8.67
C GLN A 41 3.98 26.27 7.36
N LYS A 42 5.29 26.07 7.22
CA LYS A 42 5.88 25.38 6.06
C LYS A 42 5.46 23.91 6.00
N GLU A 43 5.45 23.22 7.14
CA GLU A 43 5.00 21.83 7.23
C GLU A 43 3.50 21.73 6.93
N LYS A 44 2.68 22.62 7.45
CA LYS A 44 1.23 22.68 7.15
C LYS A 44 0.96 22.88 5.67
N GLN A 45 1.70 23.78 5.03
CA GLN A 45 1.57 24.03 3.60
C GLN A 45 1.97 22.78 2.79
N MET A 46 3.08 22.14 3.13
CA MET A 46 3.50 20.88 2.51
C MET A 46 2.44 19.78 2.68
N PHE A 47 1.83 19.63 3.86
CA PHE A 47 0.78 18.65 4.09
C PHE A 47 -0.46 18.96 3.26
N ARG A 48 -0.86 20.24 3.18
CA ARG A 48 -1.99 20.68 2.35
C ARG A 48 -1.79 20.32 0.89
N GLU A 49 -0.63 20.62 0.33
CA GLU A 49 -0.27 20.30 -1.07
C GLU A 49 -0.31 18.79 -1.33
N LYS A 50 0.25 17.99 -0.42
CA LYS A 50 0.22 16.54 -0.53
C LYS A 50 -1.19 15.95 -0.38
N LEU A 51 -2.03 16.50 0.49
CA LEU A 51 -3.44 16.09 0.65
C LEU A 51 -4.25 16.43 -0.61
N ALA A 52 -4.01 17.57 -1.24
CA ALA A 52 -4.69 17.95 -2.47
C ALA A 52 -4.45 16.95 -3.61
N LEU A 53 -3.27 16.27 -3.64
CA LEU A 53 -2.98 15.21 -4.62
C LEU A 53 -3.87 13.98 -4.47
N LEU A 54 -4.54 13.80 -3.32
CA LEU A 54 -5.47 12.69 -3.09
C LEU A 54 -6.81 12.89 -3.78
N ASP A 55 -7.16 14.14 -4.14
CA ASP A 55 -8.44 14.52 -4.75
C ASP A 55 -9.67 14.04 -3.94
N MET A 56 -9.61 14.25 -2.62
CA MET A 56 -10.63 13.81 -1.66
C MET A 56 -11.13 14.92 -0.72
N GLY A 57 -10.72 16.19 -0.95
CA GLY A 57 -11.09 17.35 -0.15
C GLY A 57 -10.52 17.33 1.27
N LEU A 58 -9.44 16.59 1.51
CA LEU A 58 -8.83 16.48 2.84
C LEU A 58 -7.93 17.67 3.17
N GLU A 59 -7.45 18.38 2.17
CA GLU A 59 -6.64 19.61 2.28
C GLU A 59 -7.37 20.75 3.00
N ASP A 60 -8.70 20.79 2.92
CA ASP A 60 -9.53 21.78 3.59
C ASP A 60 -10.02 21.33 4.96
N ARG A 61 -9.79 20.08 5.31
CA ARG A 61 -10.26 19.41 6.53
C ARG A 61 -9.12 18.99 7.46
N MET A 62 -7.95 19.59 7.33
CA MET A 62 -6.72 19.18 8.06
C MET A 62 -6.87 19.15 9.59
N LYS A 63 -7.78 19.97 10.15
CA LYS A 63 -8.07 20.02 11.60
C LYS A 63 -9.13 19.00 12.05
N ASN A 64 -9.78 18.30 11.13
CA ASN A 64 -10.80 17.33 11.48
C ASN A 64 -10.16 16.05 12.03
N PRO A 65 -10.76 15.41 13.05
CA PRO A 65 -10.31 14.11 13.53
C PRO A 65 -10.35 13.05 12.43
N VAL A 66 -9.32 12.21 12.37
CA VAL A 66 -9.21 11.11 11.37
C VAL A 66 -10.33 10.09 11.55
N GLY A 67 -10.87 9.93 12.77
CA GLY A 67 -12.01 9.06 13.05
C GLY A 67 -13.28 9.39 12.26
N LEU A 68 -13.43 10.64 11.77
CA LEU A 68 -14.57 11.09 10.97
C LEU A 68 -14.40 10.84 9.45
N LEU A 69 -13.28 10.30 9.03
CA LEU A 69 -13.03 9.99 7.62
C LEU A 69 -13.72 8.69 7.19
N SER A 70 -14.17 8.64 5.94
CA SER A 70 -14.60 7.38 5.33
C SER A 70 -13.43 6.37 5.24
N GLY A 71 -13.74 5.10 5.04
CA GLY A 71 -12.72 4.05 4.89
C GLY A 71 -11.68 4.39 3.80
N GLY A 72 -12.15 4.81 2.62
CA GLY A 72 -11.27 5.19 1.51
C GLY A 72 -10.43 6.44 1.78
N GLN A 73 -11.04 7.49 2.39
CA GLN A 73 -10.30 8.69 2.78
C GLN A 73 -9.21 8.36 3.81
N ARG A 74 -9.50 7.49 4.77
CA ARG A 74 -8.54 7.05 5.77
C ARG A 74 -7.42 6.20 5.12
N GLN A 75 -7.77 5.34 4.18
CA GLN A 75 -6.78 4.54 3.45
C GLN A 75 -5.85 5.41 2.60
N ALA A 76 -6.39 6.39 1.88
CA ALA A 76 -5.59 7.36 1.14
C ALA A 76 -4.69 8.19 2.06
N LEU A 77 -5.19 8.58 3.24
CA LEU A 77 -4.39 9.27 4.26
C LEU A 77 -3.26 8.37 4.78
N THR A 78 -3.50 7.08 5.08
CA THR A 78 -2.44 6.16 5.53
C THR A 78 -1.38 5.94 4.47
N LEU A 79 -1.77 5.87 3.18
CA LEU A 79 -0.83 5.81 2.07
C LEU A 79 0.05 7.07 2.02
N LEU A 80 -0.55 8.25 2.14
CA LEU A 80 0.19 9.51 2.21
C LEU A 80 1.13 9.56 3.42
N MET A 81 0.67 9.13 4.59
CA MET A 81 1.50 9.05 5.81
C MET A 81 2.71 8.12 5.63
N ALA A 82 2.53 6.98 4.95
CA ALA A 82 3.62 6.04 4.67
C ALA A 82 4.63 6.55 3.64
N THR A 83 4.25 7.56 2.84
CA THR A 83 5.02 8.12 1.73
C THR A 83 5.30 9.62 1.85
N VAL A 84 4.92 10.27 2.96
CA VAL A 84 5.17 11.70 3.21
C VAL A 84 6.66 12.05 3.15
N VAL A 85 7.49 11.14 3.60
CA VAL A 85 8.93 11.04 3.28
C VAL A 85 9.09 9.78 2.45
N THR A 86 9.69 9.88 1.26
CA THR A 86 9.84 8.76 0.33
C THR A 86 10.56 7.58 0.99
N PRO A 87 9.89 6.43 1.19
CA PRO A 87 10.52 5.27 1.81
C PRO A 87 11.38 4.50 0.79
N LYS A 88 12.39 3.77 1.25
CA LYS A 88 13.14 2.83 0.40
C LYS A 88 12.29 1.66 -0.08
N ILE A 89 11.35 1.21 0.74
CA ILE A 89 10.39 0.15 0.41
C ILE A 89 9.03 0.50 0.98
N LEU A 90 7.98 0.20 0.23
CA LEU A 90 6.58 0.31 0.62
C LEU A 90 5.95 -1.09 0.64
N LEU A 91 5.44 -1.49 1.79
CA LEU A 91 4.72 -2.75 1.98
C LEU A 91 3.23 -2.44 2.03
N LEU A 92 2.44 -3.08 1.19
CA LEU A 92 1.00 -2.92 1.07
C LEU A 92 0.34 -4.28 1.34
N ASP A 93 -0.36 -4.40 2.47
CA ASP A 93 -1.01 -5.64 2.87
C ASP A 93 -2.52 -5.50 2.67
N GLU A 94 -3.03 -6.05 1.57
CA GLU A 94 -4.46 -6.04 1.17
C GLU A 94 -5.15 -4.68 1.37
N HIS A 95 -4.43 -3.60 1.13
CA HIS A 95 -4.78 -2.24 1.53
C HIS A 95 -6.06 -1.67 0.90
N THR A 96 -6.73 -2.41 0.01
CA THR A 96 -8.02 -2.03 -0.60
C THR A 96 -9.14 -3.04 -0.34
N ALA A 97 -8.87 -4.13 0.37
CA ALA A 97 -9.83 -5.23 0.54
C ALA A 97 -11.13 -4.83 1.28
N ALA A 98 -11.04 -3.86 2.19
CA ALA A 98 -12.18 -3.38 2.98
C ALA A 98 -12.95 -2.22 2.33
N LEU A 99 -12.63 -1.85 1.08
CA LEU A 99 -13.22 -0.72 0.38
C LEU A 99 -14.24 -1.20 -0.65
N ASP A 100 -15.24 -0.34 -0.94
CA ASP A 100 -16.11 -0.55 -2.09
C ASP A 100 -15.30 -0.47 -3.41
N PRO A 101 -15.76 -1.12 -4.49
CA PRO A 101 -14.99 -1.23 -5.74
C PRO A 101 -14.53 0.11 -6.32
N ALA A 102 -15.39 1.14 -6.32
CA ALA A 102 -15.06 2.44 -6.89
C ALA A 102 -14.00 3.18 -6.06
N THR A 103 -14.08 3.07 -4.75
CA THR A 103 -13.08 3.63 -3.84
C THR A 103 -11.77 2.85 -3.89
N ALA A 104 -11.82 1.53 -3.97
CA ALA A 104 -10.64 0.67 -4.12
C ALA A 104 -9.85 1.03 -5.39
N GLU A 105 -10.53 1.21 -6.52
CA GLU A 105 -9.90 1.63 -7.78
C GLU A 105 -9.21 3.00 -7.65
N LYS A 106 -9.85 3.98 -7.02
CA LYS A 106 -9.24 5.29 -6.76
C LYS A 106 -7.96 5.18 -5.93
N VAL A 107 -8.00 4.39 -4.85
CA VAL A 107 -6.83 4.18 -3.97
C VAL A 107 -5.72 3.42 -4.70
N LEU A 108 -6.04 2.42 -5.54
CA LEU A 108 -5.07 1.70 -6.36
C LEU A 108 -4.40 2.63 -7.39
N ASN A 109 -5.19 3.49 -8.08
CA ASN A 109 -4.65 4.45 -9.04
C ASN A 109 -3.75 5.49 -8.35
N LEU A 110 -4.13 5.95 -7.16
CA LEU A 110 -3.29 6.81 -6.34
C LEU A 110 -1.98 6.11 -5.93
N THR A 111 -2.06 4.85 -5.53
CA THR A 111 -0.89 4.03 -5.19
C THR A 111 0.06 3.91 -6.37
N LYS A 112 -0.45 3.56 -7.57
CA LYS A 112 0.33 3.49 -8.80
C LYS A 112 1.08 4.80 -9.07
N ARG A 113 0.37 5.92 -8.98
CA ARG A 113 0.93 7.25 -9.21
C ARG A 113 2.06 7.56 -8.22
N ILE A 114 1.82 7.43 -6.93
CA ILE A 114 2.81 7.72 -5.88
C ILE A 114 4.05 6.84 -6.04
N VAL A 115 3.88 5.54 -6.29
CA VAL A 115 4.99 4.59 -6.47
C VAL A 115 5.82 4.95 -7.69
N ALA A 116 5.18 5.26 -8.82
CA ALA A 116 5.86 5.60 -10.07
C ALA A 116 6.60 6.93 -10.00
N GLU A 117 5.93 8.00 -9.53
CA GLU A 117 6.51 9.36 -9.44
C GLU A 117 7.72 9.40 -8.50
N ASN A 118 7.68 8.66 -7.39
CA ASN A 118 8.74 8.64 -6.40
C ASN A 118 9.72 7.46 -6.56
N LYS A 119 9.55 6.62 -7.59
CA LYS A 119 10.38 5.43 -7.89
C LYS A 119 10.55 4.51 -6.67
N ILE A 120 9.46 4.27 -5.93
CA ILE A 120 9.48 3.48 -4.71
C ILE A 120 9.49 1.99 -5.06
N THR A 121 10.37 1.22 -4.44
CA THR A 121 10.26 -0.23 -4.43
C THR A 121 9.02 -0.62 -3.62
N CYS A 122 8.05 -1.29 -4.26
CA CYS A 122 6.78 -1.65 -3.64
C CYS A 122 6.57 -3.16 -3.66
N LEU A 123 6.21 -3.71 -2.50
CA LEU A 123 5.71 -5.08 -2.36
C LEU A 123 4.24 -5.00 -1.94
N MET A 124 3.35 -5.52 -2.79
CA MET A 124 1.92 -5.54 -2.53
C MET A 124 1.41 -6.97 -2.38
N ILE A 125 0.69 -7.23 -1.30
CA ILE A 125 -0.04 -8.47 -1.08
C ILE A 125 -1.49 -8.23 -1.47
N THR A 126 -2.06 -9.13 -2.27
CA THR A 126 -3.46 -9.09 -2.68
C THR A 126 -3.97 -10.50 -2.96
N HIS A 127 -5.23 -10.76 -2.66
CA HIS A 127 -5.95 -11.96 -3.09
C HIS A 127 -6.67 -11.75 -4.44
N ASN A 128 -6.65 -10.54 -4.99
CA ASN A 128 -7.24 -10.23 -6.29
C ASN A 128 -6.24 -10.54 -7.41
N MET A 129 -6.48 -11.63 -8.15
CA MET A 129 -5.62 -12.10 -9.24
C MET A 129 -5.48 -11.09 -10.38
N GLN A 130 -6.56 -10.37 -10.71
CA GLN A 130 -6.54 -9.34 -11.74
C GLN A 130 -5.58 -8.20 -11.33
N SER A 131 -5.69 -7.72 -10.10
CA SER A 131 -4.77 -6.71 -9.55
C SER A 131 -3.33 -7.21 -9.52
N ALA A 132 -3.11 -8.50 -9.22
CA ALA A 132 -1.77 -9.09 -9.20
C ALA A 132 -1.11 -9.14 -10.60
N LEU A 133 -1.91 -9.22 -11.67
CA LEU A 133 -1.43 -9.14 -13.06
C LEU A 133 -1.27 -7.69 -13.56
N GLU A 134 -2.16 -6.79 -13.16
CA GLU A 134 -2.16 -5.41 -13.65
C GLU A 134 -1.15 -4.50 -12.94
N LEU A 135 -0.80 -4.85 -11.69
CA LEU A 135 0.06 -4.02 -10.85
C LEU A 135 1.49 -4.57 -10.81
N GLY A 136 2.46 -3.64 -10.72
CA GLY A 136 3.86 -3.99 -10.62
C GLY A 136 4.44 -4.64 -11.88
N ASN A 137 5.66 -5.14 -11.76
CA ASN A 137 6.44 -5.77 -12.85
C ASN A 137 6.84 -7.22 -12.54
N ARG A 138 6.49 -7.75 -11.37
CA ARG A 138 6.75 -9.12 -10.92
C ARG A 138 5.57 -9.61 -10.09
N THR A 139 5.14 -10.85 -10.34
CA THR A 139 4.07 -11.51 -9.59
C THR A 139 4.63 -12.77 -8.95
N LEU A 140 4.46 -12.86 -7.64
CA LEU A 140 4.80 -14.03 -6.85
C LEU A 140 3.50 -14.66 -6.35
N MET A 141 3.39 -15.98 -6.43
CA MET A 141 2.32 -16.70 -5.74
C MET A 141 2.92 -17.64 -4.71
N MET A 142 2.31 -17.66 -3.55
CA MET A 142 2.79 -18.42 -2.39
C MET A 142 1.77 -19.48 -2.00
N ASN A 143 2.28 -20.63 -1.58
CA ASN A 143 1.51 -21.71 -0.98
C ASN A 143 2.30 -22.26 0.22
N SER A 144 1.63 -22.41 1.36
CA SER A 144 2.22 -23.00 2.59
C SER A 144 3.58 -22.42 3.00
N GLY A 145 3.79 -21.10 2.77
CA GLY A 145 5.03 -20.39 3.12
C GLY A 145 6.12 -20.42 2.05
N GLU A 146 5.90 -21.11 0.93
CA GLU A 146 6.85 -21.21 -0.17
C GLU A 146 6.37 -20.45 -1.41
N ILE A 147 7.30 -19.98 -2.24
CA ILE A 147 7.00 -19.36 -3.54
C ILE A 147 6.84 -20.48 -4.57
N VAL A 148 5.61 -20.70 -5.05
CA VAL A 148 5.30 -21.72 -6.05
C VAL A 148 5.25 -21.17 -7.49
N LEU A 149 5.18 -19.84 -7.63
CA LEU A 149 5.23 -19.17 -8.92
C LEU A 149 5.95 -17.82 -8.79
N ASP A 150 6.87 -17.56 -9.69
CA ASP A 150 7.61 -16.30 -9.81
C ASP A 150 7.70 -15.92 -11.29
N ILE A 151 6.90 -14.93 -11.71
CA ILE A 151 6.85 -14.45 -13.09
C ILE A 151 7.12 -12.94 -13.14
N LYS A 152 7.87 -12.50 -14.14
CA LYS A 152 8.30 -11.11 -14.26
C LYS A 152 8.35 -10.65 -15.72
N ASP A 153 8.34 -9.34 -15.88
CA ASP A 153 8.58 -8.64 -17.13
C ASP A 153 7.79 -9.24 -18.33
N GLU A 154 8.48 -9.75 -19.33
CA GLU A 154 7.91 -10.28 -20.56
C GLU A 154 7.01 -11.51 -20.32
N GLU A 155 7.35 -12.36 -19.34
CA GLU A 155 6.57 -13.56 -19.00
C GLU A 155 5.15 -13.23 -18.51
N ARG A 156 4.95 -11.99 -18.01
CA ARG A 156 3.63 -11.52 -17.54
C ARG A 156 2.75 -10.99 -18.67
N LYS A 157 3.36 -10.60 -19.81
CA LYS A 157 2.63 -9.98 -20.91
C LYS A 157 1.61 -10.94 -21.49
N GLY A 158 0.37 -10.52 -21.54
CA GLY A 158 -0.71 -11.28 -22.14
C GLY A 158 -1.26 -12.42 -21.28
N LEU A 159 -0.73 -12.64 -20.05
CA LEU A 159 -1.32 -13.62 -19.15
C LEU A 159 -2.70 -13.17 -18.67
N THR A 160 -3.62 -14.13 -18.69
CA THR A 160 -4.95 -14.01 -18.10
C THR A 160 -4.97 -14.55 -16.67
N VAL A 161 -6.05 -14.26 -15.93
CA VAL A 161 -6.26 -14.87 -14.60
C VAL A 161 -6.35 -16.40 -14.70
N ALA A 162 -6.90 -16.94 -15.81
CA ALA A 162 -6.97 -18.38 -16.05
C ALA A 162 -5.58 -19.01 -16.18
N ASP A 163 -4.69 -18.37 -16.97
CA ASP A 163 -3.29 -18.82 -17.14
C ASP A 163 -2.53 -18.79 -15.81
N LEU A 164 -2.78 -17.74 -14.99
CA LEU A 164 -2.15 -17.61 -13.68
C LEU A 164 -2.58 -18.73 -12.73
N LEU A 165 -3.88 -19.08 -12.73
CA LEU A 165 -4.42 -20.18 -11.92
C LEU A 165 -3.88 -21.54 -12.38
N GLU A 166 -3.74 -21.76 -13.69
CA GLU A 166 -3.17 -23.01 -14.24
C GLU A 166 -1.72 -23.17 -13.79
N LYS A 167 -0.88 -22.15 -13.98
CA LYS A 167 0.51 -22.14 -13.52
C LYS A 167 0.65 -22.34 -12.01
N PHE A 168 -0.28 -21.78 -11.22
CA PHE A 168 -0.30 -22.00 -9.78
C PHE A 168 -0.58 -23.46 -9.42
N LYS A 169 -1.54 -24.11 -10.09
CA LYS A 169 -1.85 -25.55 -9.89
C LYS A 169 -0.68 -26.44 -10.24
N GLU A 170 0.01 -26.15 -11.33
CA GLU A 170 1.23 -26.85 -11.73
C GLU A 170 2.34 -26.70 -10.68
N GLY A 171 2.56 -25.47 -10.18
CA GLY A 171 3.56 -25.20 -9.14
C GLY A 171 3.27 -25.92 -7.82
N VAL A 172 2.01 -25.93 -7.38
CA VAL A 172 1.57 -26.68 -6.18
C VAL A 172 1.71 -28.20 -6.37
N GLY A 173 1.35 -28.71 -7.56
CA GLY A 173 1.51 -30.14 -7.90
C GLY A 173 2.96 -30.59 -7.83
N ALA A 174 3.87 -29.82 -8.41
CA ALA A 174 5.31 -30.09 -8.37
C ALA A 174 5.89 -30.06 -6.95
N GLN A 175 5.40 -29.16 -6.08
CA GLN A 175 5.79 -29.09 -4.67
C GLN A 175 5.37 -30.35 -3.90
N LEU A 176 4.11 -30.79 -4.06
CA LEU A 176 3.59 -32.01 -3.42
C LEU A 176 4.35 -33.27 -3.86
N ASP A 177 4.76 -33.35 -5.11
CA ASP A 177 5.54 -34.47 -5.61
C ASP A 177 6.97 -34.49 -5.04
N ASN A 178 7.61 -33.33 -4.89
CA ASN A 178 8.90 -33.20 -4.23
C ASN A 178 8.85 -33.64 -2.75
N ASP A 179 7.82 -33.18 -2.00
CA ASP A 179 7.64 -33.57 -0.60
C ASP A 179 7.42 -35.08 -0.42
N ARG A 180 6.70 -35.73 -1.36
CA ARG A 180 6.53 -37.18 -1.35
C ARG A 180 7.84 -37.94 -1.57
N ILE A 181 8.71 -37.43 -2.44
CA ILE A 181 10.04 -38.04 -2.72
C ILE A 181 10.95 -37.90 -1.49
N LEU A 182 10.87 -36.80 -0.74
CA LEU A 182 11.68 -36.56 0.44
C LEU A 182 11.24 -37.39 1.66
N LEU A 183 9.98 -37.89 1.67
CA LEU A 183 9.41 -38.69 2.76
C LEU A 183 9.39 -40.20 2.47
N SER A 184 9.87 -40.62 1.31
CA SER A 184 10.05 -42.01 0.89
C SER A 184 11.50 -42.45 1.04
#